data_70661f3bf36821358dfd5240a4bdc599
#
_entry.id   70661f3bf36821358dfd5240a4bdc599
#
_cell.length_a   1.000
_cell.length_b   1.000
_cell.length_c   1.000
_cell.angle_alpha   90.00
_cell.angle_beta   90.00
_cell.angle_gamma   90.00
#
_symmetry.space_group_name_H-M   'P 1'
#
loop_
_entity.id
_entity.type
_entity.pdbx_description
1 polymer ?
#
loop_
_entity_poly.entity_id
_entity_poly.type
_entity_poly.pdbx_seq_one_letter_code
_entity_poly.pdbx_strand_id
1 'polypeptide(L)'
;MPRSGDNDGGYPFLSPLAGKGDKVHRCLKGKGTGTGKTIVPKKGIENLADIDLLSGLKPAELKKIEKSVSFRRYSDHEQIIDRQSETSDVFFIVDGDIRVVNYSLSGREITLDELSGGDYFGELAAIDGRSRSASVMALTDSLVASLPKGQFLALLESHPTIAMKVIRRLTEIVRTATDRIMDLSTLAANNRVRADLLRLAKDHMKGGNEAEISPIPMHSDIASRASTTRETVARVLSDLAHHGVVERQKEMLLVMDVEQLSDMVE
;
A
#
# COMPACT_ATOMS: atom_id res chain seq x y z
N MET A 1 -9.62 5.59 60.64
CA MET A 1 -10.16 6.87 60.14
C MET A 1 -9.15 7.52 59.23
N PRO A 2 -9.64 8.13 58.24
CA PRO A 2 -9.37 7.99 56.81
C PRO A 2 -8.76 9.26 56.22
N ARG A 3 -8.33 9.20 54.97
CA ARG A 3 -8.75 10.22 53.99
C ARG A 3 -8.42 9.76 52.59
N SER A 4 -9.48 9.65 51.83
CA SER A 4 -9.58 9.63 50.38
C SER A 4 -8.82 10.78 49.74
N GLY A 5 -8.22 10.54 48.59
CA GLY A 5 -7.67 11.53 47.68
C GLY A 5 -7.84 11.04 46.27
N ASP A 6 -9.00 11.37 45.69
CA ASP A 6 -9.29 11.23 44.28
C ASP A 6 -8.34 12.18 43.50
N ASN A 7 -7.69 11.66 42.50
CA ASN A 7 -6.92 12.46 41.55
C ASN A 7 -7.44 12.21 40.13
N ASP A 8 -8.57 12.84 39.84
CA ASP A 8 -9.11 12.98 38.51
C ASP A 8 -8.22 13.94 37.67
N GLY A 9 -7.34 13.37 36.91
CA GLY A 9 -6.57 14.09 35.87
C GLY A 9 -7.36 14.18 34.56
N GLY A 10 -8.41 15.02 34.55
CA GLY A 10 -9.15 15.35 33.32
C GLY A 10 -8.29 16.17 32.36
N TYR A 11 -8.07 15.68 31.15
CA TYR A 11 -7.56 16.46 30.03
C TYR A 11 -8.65 17.38 29.50
N PRO A 12 -8.36 18.65 29.21
CA PRO A 12 -9.36 19.60 28.75
C PRO A 12 -9.79 19.30 27.30
N PHE A 13 -11.11 19.15 27.14
CA PHE A 13 -11.80 19.16 25.84
C PHE A 13 -11.59 20.53 25.17
N LEU A 14 -10.96 20.52 24.02
CA LEU A 14 -11.00 21.64 23.10
C LEU A 14 -12.24 21.50 22.21
N SER A 15 -13.17 22.42 22.40
CA SER A 15 -14.38 22.62 21.60
C SER A 15 -14.04 22.98 20.15
N PRO A 16 -14.87 22.59 19.17
CA PRO A 16 -14.63 22.94 17.77
C PRO A 16 -14.98 24.40 17.50
N LEU A 17 -14.01 25.13 17.00
CA LEU A 17 -14.24 26.45 16.39
C LEU A 17 -14.95 26.27 15.04
N ALA A 18 -16.22 26.64 15.01
CA ALA A 18 -16.97 26.88 13.78
C ALA A 18 -16.47 28.20 13.15
N GLY A 19 -16.06 28.15 11.90
CA GLY A 19 -15.60 29.34 11.19
C GLY A 19 -15.36 29.13 9.71
N LYS A 20 -16.44 29.32 8.93
CA LYS A 20 -16.49 29.91 7.60
C LYS A 20 -15.49 29.54 6.51
N GLY A 21 -16.02 28.96 5.44
CA GLY A 21 -16.01 29.67 4.16
C GLY A 21 -15.05 29.15 3.11
N ASP A 22 -15.62 28.43 2.17
CA ASP A 22 -15.38 28.56 0.72
C ASP A 22 -14.05 29.14 0.26
N LYS A 23 -13.34 28.31 -0.43
CA LYS A 23 -12.57 28.59 -1.65
C LYS A 23 -11.30 27.75 -1.72
N VAL A 24 -11.36 26.56 -2.24
CA VAL A 24 -10.29 26.03 -3.13
C VAL A 24 -10.89 24.99 -4.08
N HIS A 25 -11.76 25.42 -4.96
CA HIS A 25 -11.96 24.79 -6.25
C HIS A 25 -11.49 25.79 -7.29
N ARG A 26 -10.26 25.70 -7.71
CA ARG A 26 -9.84 26.23 -9.00
C ARG A 26 -8.56 25.53 -9.46
N CYS A 27 -8.78 24.44 -10.16
CA CYS A 27 -8.29 24.26 -11.50
C CYS A 27 -6.79 24.26 -11.77
N LEU A 28 -6.38 23.29 -12.47
CA LEU A 28 -5.51 23.54 -13.65
C LEU A 28 -5.91 22.55 -14.75
N LYS A 29 -6.68 23.05 -15.73
CA LYS A 29 -6.77 22.43 -17.04
C LYS A 29 -5.43 22.60 -17.74
N GLY A 30 -4.57 21.62 -17.66
CA GLY A 30 -3.38 21.49 -18.49
C GLY A 30 -3.73 20.61 -19.69
N LYS A 31 -3.80 21.20 -20.89
CA LYS A 31 -3.82 20.48 -22.15
C LYS A 31 -2.45 19.86 -22.35
N GLY A 32 -2.36 18.53 -22.16
CA GLY A 32 -1.21 17.72 -22.54
C GLY A 32 -1.65 16.73 -23.61
N THR A 33 -1.30 17.01 -24.86
CA THR A 33 -1.38 16.07 -25.98
C THR A 33 -0.29 15.01 -25.81
N GLY A 34 -0.63 13.91 -25.14
CA GLY A 34 0.19 12.72 -25.10
C GLY A 34 -0.62 11.58 -25.69
N THR A 35 -0.14 11.02 -26.80
CA THR A 35 -0.67 9.79 -27.41
C THR A 35 -0.39 8.61 -26.48
N GLY A 36 -1.16 8.54 -25.40
CA GLY A 36 -1.25 7.35 -24.57
C GLY A 36 -2.04 6.30 -25.36
N LYS A 37 -1.48 5.12 -25.57
CA LYS A 37 -2.24 3.94 -25.95
C LYS A 37 -3.41 3.83 -24.98
N THR A 38 -4.61 4.08 -25.47
CA THR A 38 -5.84 3.74 -24.77
C THR A 38 -5.81 2.22 -24.59
N ILE A 39 -5.41 1.76 -23.41
CA ILE A 39 -5.66 0.40 -22.97
C ILE A 39 -7.17 0.35 -22.82
N VAL A 40 -7.86 -0.16 -23.87
CA VAL A 40 -9.27 -0.49 -23.79
C VAL A 40 -9.36 -1.48 -22.63
N PRO A 41 -10.07 -1.15 -21.51
CA PRO A 41 -10.19 -2.11 -20.42
C PRO A 41 -10.86 -3.33 -21.03
N LYS A 42 -10.18 -4.48 -21.00
CA LYS A 42 -10.82 -5.76 -21.24
C LYS A 42 -12.06 -5.72 -20.35
N LYS A 43 -13.23 -5.96 -20.94
CA LYS A 43 -14.49 -6.13 -20.21
C LYS A 43 -14.22 -7.23 -19.19
N GLY A 44 -13.73 -6.82 -18.00
CA GLY A 44 -13.25 -7.72 -16.95
C GLY A 44 -14.47 -8.54 -16.54
N ILE A 45 -14.33 -9.83 -16.62
CA ILE A 45 -15.26 -10.75 -16.02
C ILE A 45 -15.24 -10.44 -14.53
N GLU A 46 -16.34 -9.96 -13.98
CA GLU A 46 -16.51 -9.71 -12.55
C GLU A 46 -16.54 -11.06 -11.83
N ASN A 47 -15.38 -11.65 -11.58
CA ASN A 47 -15.22 -12.92 -10.88
C ASN A 47 -14.05 -12.83 -9.89
N LEU A 48 -13.97 -13.79 -9.00
CA LEU A 48 -12.96 -13.88 -7.96
C LEU A 48 -11.97 -15.04 -8.19
N ALA A 49 -11.90 -15.60 -9.40
CA ALA A 49 -11.12 -16.80 -9.69
C ALA A 49 -9.61 -16.59 -9.51
N ASP A 50 -9.14 -15.37 -9.78
CA ASP A 50 -7.73 -15.01 -9.73
C ASP A 50 -7.30 -14.43 -8.36
N ILE A 51 -8.19 -14.42 -7.36
CA ILE A 51 -7.85 -13.97 -6.01
C ILE A 51 -7.06 -15.04 -5.27
N ASP A 52 -5.80 -14.75 -4.96
CA ASP A 52 -4.87 -15.69 -4.34
C ASP A 52 -5.39 -16.26 -3.01
N LEU A 53 -6.04 -15.42 -2.21
CA LEU A 53 -6.64 -15.86 -0.95
C LEU A 53 -7.65 -16.98 -1.16
N LEU A 54 -8.46 -16.88 -2.22
CA LEU A 54 -9.56 -17.80 -2.53
C LEU A 54 -9.11 -19.01 -3.34
N SER A 55 -7.84 -19.07 -3.76
CA SER A 55 -7.31 -20.22 -4.51
C SER A 55 -7.40 -21.48 -3.66
N GLY A 56 -7.90 -22.53 -4.24
CA GLY A 56 -8.14 -23.82 -3.55
C GLY A 56 -9.57 -24.01 -3.05
N LEU A 57 -10.46 -23.00 -3.17
CA LEU A 57 -11.90 -23.21 -2.97
C LEU A 57 -12.50 -24.00 -4.12
N LYS A 58 -13.49 -24.81 -3.80
CA LYS A 58 -14.28 -25.50 -4.82
C LYS A 58 -15.13 -24.48 -5.62
N PRO A 59 -15.39 -24.71 -6.91
CA PRO A 59 -16.17 -23.78 -7.72
C PRO A 59 -17.55 -23.42 -7.14
N ALA A 60 -18.18 -24.35 -6.43
CA ALA A 60 -19.48 -24.11 -5.79
C ALA A 60 -19.36 -23.16 -4.56
N GLU A 61 -18.24 -23.18 -3.85
CA GLU A 61 -17.94 -22.30 -2.71
C GLU A 61 -17.59 -20.91 -3.21
N LEU A 62 -16.74 -20.80 -4.24
CA LEU A 62 -16.40 -19.54 -4.88
C LEU A 62 -17.65 -18.81 -5.39
N LYS A 63 -18.57 -19.52 -6.06
CA LYS A 63 -19.87 -18.95 -6.51
C LYS A 63 -20.75 -18.44 -5.37
N LYS A 64 -20.65 -19.02 -4.16
CA LYS A 64 -21.36 -18.49 -3.00
C LYS A 64 -20.78 -17.15 -2.53
N ILE A 65 -19.45 -17.05 -2.53
CA ILE A 65 -18.75 -15.81 -2.19
C ILE A 65 -19.06 -14.73 -3.23
N GLU A 66 -19.00 -15.06 -4.53
CA GLU A 66 -19.33 -14.12 -5.63
C GLU A 66 -20.73 -13.52 -5.53
N LYS A 67 -21.71 -14.27 -5.00
CA LYS A 67 -23.06 -13.76 -4.74
C LYS A 67 -23.15 -12.80 -3.57
N SER A 68 -22.13 -12.75 -2.76
CA SER A 68 -22.08 -12.00 -1.50
C SER A 68 -21.22 -10.75 -1.58
N VAL A 69 -20.46 -10.60 -2.65
CA VAL A 69 -19.61 -9.43 -2.87
C VAL A 69 -20.35 -8.37 -3.70
N SER A 70 -19.92 -7.14 -3.52
CA SER A 70 -20.32 -6.00 -4.35
C SER A 70 -19.12 -5.50 -5.14
N PHE A 71 -19.21 -5.48 -6.47
CA PHE A 71 -18.14 -4.98 -7.33
C PHE A 71 -18.26 -3.47 -7.51
N ARG A 72 -17.14 -2.77 -7.42
CA ARG A 72 -17.06 -1.34 -7.68
C ARG A 72 -15.79 -1.00 -8.46
N ARG A 73 -15.93 -0.08 -9.43
CA ARG A 73 -14.81 0.52 -10.16
C ARG A 73 -14.38 1.80 -9.47
N TYR A 74 -13.08 1.98 -9.43
CA TYR A 74 -12.43 3.19 -8.92
C TYR A 74 -11.51 3.72 -10.01
N SER A 75 -11.54 5.02 -10.21
CA SER A 75 -10.63 5.69 -11.14
C SER A 75 -9.25 5.86 -10.51
N ASP A 76 -8.26 6.05 -11.36
CA ASP A 76 -6.92 6.45 -10.92
C ASP A 76 -6.99 7.61 -9.91
N HIS A 77 -6.24 7.48 -8.81
CA HIS A 77 -6.21 8.39 -7.66
C HIS A 77 -7.54 8.51 -6.86
N GLU A 78 -8.53 7.65 -7.08
CA GLU A 78 -9.74 7.62 -6.27
C GLU A 78 -9.49 6.92 -4.93
N GLN A 79 -10.04 7.48 -3.85
CA GLN A 79 -9.95 6.88 -2.52
C GLN A 79 -10.95 5.73 -2.36
N ILE A 80 -10.45 4.56 -1.97
CA ILE A 80 -11.26 3.34 -1.75
C ILE A 80 -11.67 3.23 -0.28
N ILE A 81 -10.71 3.45 0.63
CA ILE A 81 -10.93 3.45 2.08
C ILE A 81 -10.37 4.74 2.68
N ASP A 82 -11.12 5.34 3.58
CA ASP A 82 -10.65 6.39 4.48
C ASP A 82 -10.27 5.77 5.84
N ARG A 83 -9.09 6.11 6.36
CA ARG A 83 -8.63 5.68 7.70
C ARG A 83 -9.60 6.04 8.81
N GLN A 84 -10.37 7.14 8.65
CA GLN A 84 -11.34 7.57 9.64
C GLN A 84 -12.69 6.84 9.54
N SER A 85 -12.89 5.98 8.52
CA SER A 85 -14.13 5.26 8.34
C SER A 85 -14.25 4.09 9.31
N GLU A 86 -15.48 3.83 9.77
CA GLU A 86 -15.82 2.71 10.65
C GLU A 86 -16.23 1.45 9.88
N THR A 87 -16.01 1.42 8.56
CA THR A 87 -16.32 0.25 7.74
C THR A 87 -15.40 -0.92 8.08
N SER A 88 -15.86 -2.15 7.87
CA SER A 88 -15.10 -3.37 8.22
C SER A 88 -15.14 -4.45 7.13
N ASP A 89 -15.60 -4.12 5.91
CA ASP A 89 -15.58 -5.04 4.78
C ASP A 89 -14.14 -5.36 4.36
N VAL A 90 -13.95 -6.54 3.81
CA VAL A 90 -12.69 -6.96 3.18
C VAL A 90 -12.82 -6.77 1.66
N PHE A 91 -11.77 -6.32 1.03
CA PHE A 91 -11.77 -5.99 -0.38
C PHE A 91 -10.80 -6.89 -1.14
N PHE A 92 -11.24 -7.41 -2.28
CA PHE A 92 -10.44 -8.17 -3.24
C PHE A 92 -10.16 -7.29 -4.46
N ILE A 93 -8.92 -7.22 -4.88
CA ILE A 93 -8.51 -6.50 -6.08
C ILE A 93 -8.67 -7.45 -7.26
N VAL A 94 -9.67 -7.20 -8.10
CA VAL A 94 -9.92 -8.02 -9.29
C VAL A 94 -9.01 -7.59 -10.44
N ASP A 95 -8.79 -6.28 -10.57
CA ASP A 95 -7.93 -5.67 -11.58
C ASP A 95 -7.44 -4.30 -11.09
N GLY A 96 -6.25 -3.91 -11.53
CA GLY A 96 -5.62 -2.65 -11.17
C GLY A 96 -4.65 -2.75 -10.00
N ASP A 97 -4.08 -1.59 -9.64
CA ASP A 97 -3.09 -1.43 -8.57
C ASP A 97 -3.60 -0.44 -7.53
N ILE A 98 -3.34 -0.71 -6.28
CA ILE A 98 -3.73 0.15 -5.16
C ILE A 98 -2.57 0.41 -4.21
N ARG A 99 -2.65 1.50 -3.45
CA ARG A 99 -1.67 1.86 -2.42
C ARG A 99 -2.34 2.02 -1.08
N VAL A 100 -1.76 1.40 -0.06
CA VAL A 100 -2.14 1.55 1.34
C VAL A 100 -1.27 2.65 1.95
N VAL A 101 -1.90 3.73 2.45
CA VAL A 101 -1.18 4.92 2.90
C VAL A 101 -1.66 5.42 4.25
N ASN A 102 -0.76 6.11 4.95
CA ASN A 102 -1.06 7.01 6.05
C ASN A 102 -0.47 8.38 5.78
N TYR A 103 -0.97 9.39 6.48
CA TYR A 103 -0.48 10.75 6.37
C TYR A 103 0.12 11.20 7.70
N SER A 104 1.30 11.82 7.65
CA SER A 104 1.91 12.46 8.81
C SER A 104 1.11 13.71 9.21
N LEU A 105 1.38 14.26 10.40
CA LEU A 105 0.78 15.54 10.84
C LEU A 105 1.07 16.71 9.88
N SER A 106 2.16 16.65 9.14
CA SER A 106 2.51 17.64 8.10
C SER A 106 1.85 17.37 6.73
N GLY A 107 0.96 16.37 6.63
CA GLY A 107 0.29 15.98 5.38
C GLY A 107 1.16 15.18 4.41
N ARG A 108 2.37 14.75 4.82
CA ARG A 108 3.21 13.91 3.97
C ARG A 108 2.66 12.50 3.94
N GLU A 109 2.50 11.96 2.73
CA GLU A 109 2.11 10.58 2.50
C GLU A 109 3.22 9.60 2.94
N ILE A 110 2.82 8.52 3.59
CA ILE A 110 3.67 7.41 4.00
C ILE A 110 3.03 6.15 3.42
N THR A 111 3.68 5.57 2.42
CA THR A 111 3.26 4.31 1.82
C THR A 111 3.55 3.17 2.77
N LEU A 112 2.52 2.42 3.11
CA LEU A 112 2.63 1.22 3.94
C LEU A 112 2.78 -0.03 3.08
N ASP A 113 2.00 -0.12 1.99
CA ASP A 113 2.00 -1.27 1.09
C ASP A 113 1.50 -0.87 -0.31
N GLU A 114 1.84 -1.66 -1.33
CA GLU A 114 1.30 -1.59 -2.69
C GLU A 114 0.79 -2.98 -3.07
N LEU A 115 -0.43 -3.05 -3.57
CA LEU A 115 -1.14 -4.30 -3.87
C LEU A 115 -1.69 -4.24 -5.28
N SER A 116 -1.77 -5.39 -5.93
CA SER A 116 -2.20 -5.54 -7.32
C SER A 116 -3.36 -6.51 -7.47
N GLY A 117 -3.85 -6.68 -8.68
CA GLY A 117 -4.88 -7.68 -8.98
C GLY A 117 -4.51 -9.08 -8.46
N GLY A 118 -5.44 -9.74 -7.76
CA GLY A 118 -5.24 -11.00 -7.04
C GLY A 118 -5.10 -10.84 -5.53
N ASP A 119 -4.67 -9.66 -5.05
CA ASP A 119 -4.50 -9.37 -3.64
C ASP A 119 -5.82 -9.00 -2.93
N TYR A 120 -5.72 -8.81 -1.61
CA TYR A 120 -6.84 -8.36 -0.77
C TYR A 120 -6.35 -7.40 0.32
N PHE A 121 -7.28 -6.58 0.85
CA PHE A 121 -7.01 -5.61 1.91
C PHE A 121 -8.23 -5.34 2.79
N GLY A 122 -8.01 -4.65 3.93
CA GLY A 122 -9.07 -4.27 4.87
C GLY A 122 -9.41 -5.36 5.89
N GLU A 123 -8.65 -6.45 5.92
CA GLU A 123 -8.81 -7.60 6.82
C GLU A 123 -8.60 -7.24 8.29
N LEU A 124 -7.73 -6.27 8.62
CA LEU A 124 -7.44 -5.90 10.01
C LEU A 124 -8.71 -5.46 10.74
N ALA A 125 -9.45 -4.51 10.17
CA ALA A 125 -10.71 -4.03 10.73
C ALA A 125 -11.81 -5.10 10.77
N ALA A 126 -11.78 -6.06 9.83
CA ALA A 126 -12.71 -7.18 9.84
C ALA A 126 -12.41 -8.15 10.99
N ILE A 127 -11.14 -8.43 11.27
CA ILE A 127 -10.68 -9.39 12.28
C ILE A 127 -10.80 -8.79 13.68
N ASP A 128 -10.24 -7.59 13.92
CA ASP A 128 -10.16 -7.02 15.28
C ASP A 128 -11.33 -6.11 15.64
N GLY A 129 -12.18 -5.73 14.69
CA GLY A 129 -13.35 -4.88 14.90
C GLY A 129 -13.03 -3.42 15.21
N ARG A 130 -11.80 -2.97 14.99
CA ARG A 130 -11.39 -1.57 15.17
C ARG A 130 -11.62 -0.77 13.89
N SER A 131 -11.45 0.55 13.96
CA SER A 131 -11.44 1.43 12.80
C SER A 131 -10.33 1.06 11.82
N ARG A 132 -10.41 1.55 10.59
CA ARG A 132 -9.40 1.30 9.56
C ARG A 132 -8.01 1.74 10.02
N SER A 133 -7.01 0.89 9.79
CA SER A 133 -5.61 1.15 10.14
C SER A 133 -4.93 2.16 9.20
N ALA A 134 -5.41 2.24 7.96
CA ALA A 134 -4.86 3.06 6.89
C ALA A 134 -5.92 3.50 5.89
N SER A 135 -5.60 4.50 5.08
CA SER A 135 -6.35 4.85 3.88
C SER A 135 -5.85 4.00 2.70
N VAL A 136 -6.71 3.81 1.70
CA VAL A 136 -6.38 3.05 0.49
C VAL A 136 -6.79 3.86 -0.74
N MET A 137 -5.85 4.01 -1.68
CA MET A 137 -6.00 4.78 -2.91
C MET A 137 -5.79 3.88 -4.13
N ALA A 138 -6.58 4.05 -5.17
CA ALA A 138 -6.30 3.45 -6.47
C ALA A 138 -5.08 4.14 -7.11
N LEU A 139 -4.14 3.38 -7.66
CA LEU A 139 -3.01 3.88 -8.44
C LEU A 139 -3.27 3.83 -9.95
N THR A 140 -4.23 3.02 -10.34
CA THR A 140 -4.71 2.86 -11.71
C THR A 140 -6.23 2.70 -11.67
N ASP A 141 -6.90 2.77 -12.82
CA ASP A 141 -8.30 2.35 -12.91
C ASP A 141 -8.41 0.92 -12.39
N SER A 142 -9.17 0.73 -11.30
CA SER A 142 -9.22 -0.54 -10.56
C SER A 142 -10.63 -1.08 -10.43
N LEU A 143 -10.77 -2.40 -10.45
CA LEU A 143 -12.00 -3.13 -10.14
C LEU A 143 -11.81 -3.86 -8.80
N VAL A 144 -12.65 -3.52 -7.82
CA VAL A 144 -12.54 -4.06 -6.46
C VAL A 144 -13.87 -4.70 -6.07
N ALA A 145 -13.81 -5.86 -5.42
CA ALA A 145 -14.96 -6.56 -4.86
C ALA A 145 -14.95 -6.47 -3.34
N SER A 146 -16.01 -5.95 -2.70
CA SER A 146 -16.14 -5.88 -1.26
C SER A 146 -16.92 -7.07 -0.70
N LEU A 147 -16.38 -7.75 0.31
CA LEU A 147 -17.00 -8.84 1.05
C LEU A 147 -17.32 -8.36 2.47
N PRO A 148 -18.60 -8.45 2.92
CA PRO A 148 -18.97 -8.07 4.27
C PRO A 148 -18.19 -8.84 5.35
N LYS A 149 -17.82 -8.14 6.44
CA LYS A 149 -17.07 -8.69 7.59
C LYS A 149 -17.56 -10.06 8.04
N GLY A 150 -18.88 -10.21 8.26
CA GLY A 150 -19.46 -11.47 8.78
C GLY A 150 -19.21 -12.65 7.84
N GLN A 151 -19.23 -12.42 6.53
CA GLN A 151 -18.97 -13.45 5.54
C GLN A 151 -17.48 -13.78 5.43
N PHE A 152 -16.61 -12.78 5.58
CA PHE A 152 -15.17 -13.02 5.66
C PHE A 152 -14.81 -13.86 6.88
N LEU A 153 -15.33 -13.54 8.06
CA LEU A 153 -15.08 -14.32 9.27
C LEU A 153 -15.60 -15.76 9.15
N ALA A 154 -16.82 -15.95 8.64
CA ALA A 154 -17.38 -17.28 8.38
C ALA A 154 -16.52 -18.09 7.38
N LEU A 155 -15.92 -17.42 6.39
CA LEU A 155 -14.98 -18.03 5.45
C LEU A 155 -13.72 -18.53 6.17
N LEU A 156 -13.14 -17.74 7.07
CA LEU A 156 -11.96 -18.13 7.85
C LEU A 156 -12.26 -19.30 8.80
N GLU A 157 -13.41 -19.30 9.44
CA GLU A 157 -13.85 -20.38 10.35
C GLU A 157 -14.07 -21.71 9.61
N SER A 158 -14.65 -21.64 8.41
CA SER A 158 -14.97 -22.84 7.62
C SER A 158 -13.80 -23.39 6.79
N HIS A 159 -12.77 -22.57 6.54
CA HIS A 159 -11.63 -22.92 5.68
C HIS A 159 -10.28 -22.62 6.35
N PRO A 160 -9.74 -23.54 7.17
CA PRO A 160 -8.46 -23.34 7.87
C PRO A 160 -7.29 -23.02 6.95
N THR A 161 -7.31 -23.49 5.72
CA THR A 161 -6.27 -23.20 4.70
C THR A 161 -6.28 -21.72 4.31
N ILE A 162 -7.45 -21.10 4.21
CA ILE A 162 -7.60 -19.66 3.94
C ILE A 162 -7.17 -18.85 5.17
N ALA A 163 -7.58 -19.28 6.36
CA ALA A 163 -7.13 -18.66 7.61
C ALA A 163 -5.59 -18.66 7.72
N MET A 164 -4.94 -19.76 7.35
CA MET A 164 -3.46 -19.83 7.34
C MET A 164 -2.82 -18.90 6.31
N LYS A 165 -3.45 -18.64 5.16
CA LYS A 165 -2.96 -17.62 4.21
C LYS A 165 -3.04 -16.23 4.82
N VAL A 166 -4.15 -15.89 5.48
CA VAL A 166 -4.30 -14.61 6.18
C VAL A 166 -3.24 -14.47 7.27
N ILE A 167 -3.02 -15.50 8.11
CA ILE A 167 -2.00 -15.49 9.16
C ILE A 167 -0.60 -15.26 8.56
N ARG A 168 -0.25 -15.92 7.46
CA ARG A 168 1.04 -15.71 6.78
C ARG A 168 1.18 -14.28 6.30
N ARG A 169 0.14 -13.71 5.66
CA ARG A 169 0.16 -12.31 5.22
C ARG A 169 0.34 -11.34 6.40
N LEU A 170 -0.37 -11.56 7.51
CA LEU A 170 -0.19 -10.76 8.72
C LEU A 170 1.24 -10.89 9.29
N THR A 171 1.84 -12.08 9.23
CA THR A 171 3.22 -12.29 9.65
C THR A 171 4.21 -11.50 8.78
N GLU A 172 3.98 -11.45 7.46
CA GLU A 172 4.77 -10.64 6.52
C GLU A 172 4.64 -9.16 6.83
N ILE A 173 3.42 -8.68 7.06
CA ILE A 173 3.17 -7.28 7.46
C ILE A 173 3.95 -6.94 8.75
N VAL A 174 3.92 -7.80 9.76
CA VAL A 174 4.66 -7.58 11.03
C VAL A 174 6.17 -7.52 10.78
N ARG A 175 6.73 -8.45 9.99
CA ARG A 175 8.18 -8.46 9.66
C ARG A 175 8.56 -7.19 8.91
N THR A 176 7.85 -6.83 7.86
CA THR A 176 8.08 -5.61 7.09
C THR A 176 7.99 -4.35 7.95
N ALA A 177 7.00 -4.28 8.86
CA ALA A 177 6.88 -3.16 9.79
C ALA A 177 8.06 -3.10 10.77
N THR A 178 8.53 -4.25 11.28
CA THR A 178 9.69 -4.32 12.17
C THR A 178 10.96 -3.86 11.47
N ASP A 179 11.20 -4.32 10.24
CA ASP A 179 12.36 -3.92 9.43
C ASP A 179 12.34 -2.41 9.16
N ARG A 180 11.17 -1.85 8.82
CA ARG A 180 11.01 -0.39 8.64
C ARG A 180 11.27 0.41 9.92
N ILE A 181 10.85 -0.10 11.07
CA ILE A 181 11.15 0.52 12.37
C ILE A 181 12.67 0.53 12.62
N MET A 182 13.36 -0.57 12.34
CA MET A 182 14.80 -0.66 12.43
C MET A 182 15.48 0.33 11.48
N ASP A 183 15.09 0.36 10.21
CA ASP A 183 15.61 1.30 9.22
C ASP A 183 15.45 2.77 9.68
N LEU A 184 14.26 3.13 10.18
CA LEU A 184 13.99 4.48 10.66
C LEU A 184 14.78 4.84 11.91
N SER A 185 15.14 3.86 12.74
CA SER A 185 15.85 4.06 14.01
C SER A 185 17.36 4.08 13.83
N THR A 186 17.90 3.38 12.82
CA THR A 186 19.34 3.14 12.67
C THR A 186 19.94 3.81 11.42
N LEU A 187 19.17 3.99 10.35
CA LEU A 187 19.69 4.45 9.07
C LEU A 187 19.44 5.95 8.83
N ALA A 188 20.44 6.64 8.30
CA ALA A 188 20.28 7.98 7.74
C ALA A 188 19.35 7.96 6.51
N ALA A 189 18.77 9.12 6.16
CA ALA A 189 17.80 9.22 5.07
C ALA A 189 18.32 8.68 3.72
N ASN A 190 19.62 8.89 3.42
CA ASN A 190 20.23 8.37 2.20
C ASN A 190 20.28 6.83 2.20
N ASN A 191 20.65 6.23 3.34
CA ASN A 191 20.74 4.77 3.47
C ASN A 191 19.35 4.12 3.45
N ARG A 192 18.30 4.79 3.98
CA ARG A 192 16.93 4.30 3.81
C ARG A 192 16.47 4.26 2.35
N VAL A 193 16.89 5.23 1.53
CA VAL A 193 16.64 5.18 0.07
C VAL A 193 17.36 4.00 -0.57
N ARG A 194 18.63 3.75 -0.20
CA ARG A 194 19.39 2.59 -0.69
C ARG A 194 18.74 1.28 -0.25
N ALA A 195 18.30 1.18 1.01
CA ALA A 195 17.60 0.01 1.53
C ALA A 195 16.26 -0.26 0.81
N ASP A 196 15.50 0.79 0.46
CA ASP A 196 14.26 0.65 -0.33
C ASP A 196 14.56 0.15 -1.75
N LEU A 197 15.58 0.71 -2.41
CA LEU A 197 16.04 0.26 -3.73
C LEU A 197 16.56 -1.18 -3.69
N LEU A 198 17.27 -1.58 -2.65
CA LEU A 198 17.76 -2.94 -2.46
C LEU A 198 16.62 -3.94 -2.32
N ARG A 199 15.55 -3.60 -1.59
CA ARG A 199 14.33 -4.43 -1.50
C ARG A 199 13.70 -4.61 -2.88
N LEU A 200 13.47 -3.51 -3.59
CA LEU A 200 12.95 -3.58 -4.95
C LEU A 200 13.85 -4.40 -5.89
N ALA A 201 15.16 -4.25 -5.80
CA ALA A 201 16.10 -5.03 -6.61
C ALA A 201 15.97 -6.53 -6.31
N LYS A 202 15.93 -6.93 -5.04
CA LYS A 202 15.79 -8.34 -4.63
C LYS A 202 14.51 -8.99 -5.19
N ASP A 203 13.40 -8.25 -5.24
CA ASP A 203 12.14 -8.74 -5.80
C ASP A 203 12.17 -8.87 -7.34
N HIS A 204 13.12 -8.19 -8.00
CA HIS A 204 13.25 -8.14 -9.46
C HIS A 204 14.52 -8.82 -9.99
N MET A 205 15.22 -9.61 -9.16
CA MET A 205 16.38 -10.39 -9.60
C MET A 205 15.94 -11.52 -10.53
N LYS A 206 16.64 -11.65 -11.67
CA LYS A 206 16.41 -12.72 -12.66
C LYS A 206 17.49 -13.82 -12.62
N GLY A 207 18.35 -13.78 -11.63
CA GLY A 207 19.53 -14.61 -11.48
C GLY A 207 20.81 -13.77 -11.58
N GLY A 208 21.87 -14.20 -10.87
CA GLY A 208 23.09 -13.39 -10.78
C GLY A 208 22.98 -12.22 -9.78
N ASN A 209 23.78 -11.19 -9.99
CA ASN A 209 23.91 -10.02 -9.09
C ASN A 209 23.28 -8.73 -9.69
N GLU A 210 22.39 -8.89 -10.66
CA GLU A 210 21.73 -7.79 -11.37
C GLU A 210 20.21 -7.85 -11.18
N ALA A 211 19.55 -6.68 -11.23
CA ALA A 211 18.08 -6.60 -11.17
C ALA A 211 17.54 -5.57 -12.17
N GLU A 212 16.35 -5.86 -12.74
CA GLU A 212 15.63 -5.01 -13.69
C GLU A 212 14.32 -4.54 -13.07
N ILE A 213 14.29 -3.33 -12.54
CA ILE A 213 13.09 -2.74 -11.94
C ILE A 213 12.28 -2.04 -13.03
N SER A 214 11.12 -2.59 -13.37
CA SER A 214 10.22 -2.02 -14.37
C SER A 214 8.76 -2.08 -13.86
N PRO A 215 8.00 -0.97 -14.01
CA PRO A 215 8.40 0.34 -14.50
C PRO A 215 9.37 1.06 -13.55
N ILE A 216 10.03 2.14 -14.06
CA ILE A 216 10.91 2.96 -13.21
C ILE A 216 10.09 3.54 -12.05
N PRO A 217 10.46 3.29 -10.78
CA PRO A 217 9.73 3.84 -9.64
C PRO A 217 9.84 5.37 -9.60
N MET A 218 8.73 6.04 -9.35
CA MET A 218 8.75 7.51 -9.19
C MET A 218 9.51 7.90 -7.92
N HIS A 219 10.23 9.04 -7.99
CA HIS A 219 10.94 9.56 -6.81
C HIS A 219 10.00 9.85 -5.63
N SER A 220 8.73 10.18 -5.91
CA SER A 220 7.69 10.35 -4.89
C SER A 220 7.43 9.06 -4.11
N ASP A 221 7.40 7.93 -4.82
CA ASP A 221 7.05 6.63 -4.24
C ASP A 221 8.20 6.12 -3.38
N ILE A 222 9.44 6.18 -3.88
CA ILE A 222 10.63 5.88 -3.09
C ILE A 222 10.69 6.80 -1.85
N ALA A 223 10.43 8.11 -2.01
CA ALA A 223 10.45 9.06 -0.91
C ALA A 223 9.40 8.73 0.16
N SER A 224 8.20 8.31 -0.27
CA SER A 224 7.11 7.91 0.63
C SER A 224 7.45 6.62 1.40
N ARG A 225 8.01 5.58 0.72
CA ARG A 225 8.44 4.33 1.36
C ARG A 225 9.64 4.53 2.30
N ALA A 226 10.65 5.32 1.86
CA ALA A 226 11.86 5.60 2.64
C ALA A 226 11.67 6.70 3.71
N SER A 227 10.47 7.26 3.85
CA SER A 227 10.15 8.38 4.77
C SER A 227 11.12 9.55 4.64
N THR A 228 11.37 10.02 3.41
CA THR A 228 12.28 11.10 3.06
C THR A 228 11.68 12.06 2.02
N THR A 229 12.50 12.90 1.38
CA THR A 229 12.05 13.85 0.34
C THR A 229 12.47 13.39 -1.06
N ARG A 230 11.75 13.89 -2.10
CA ARG A 230 12.09 13.61 -3.52
C ARG A 230 13.50 14.07 -3.88
N GLU A 231 13.95 15.18 -3.31
CA GLU A 231 15.29 15.74 -3.51
C GLU A 231 16.36 14.79 -2.96
N THR A 232 16.11 14.18 -1.80
CA THR A 232 17.02 13.16 -1.22
C THR A 232 17.09 11.95 -2.13
N VAL A 233 15.96 11.46 -2.64
CA VAL A 233 15.92 10.35 -3.60
C VAL A 233 16.69 10.68 -4.87
N ALA A 234 16.43 11.85 -5.47
CA ALA A 234 17.12 12.28 -6.71
C ALA A 234 18.64 12.31 -6.52
N ARG A 235 19.11 12.84 -5.36
CA ARG A 235 20.54 12.89 -5.04
C ARG A 235 21.15 11.49 -4.87
N VAL A 236 20.47 10.59 -4.16
CA VAL A 236 20.95 9.22 -3.96
C VAL A 236 20.99 8.43 -5.27
N LEU A 237 19.95 8.55 -6.12
CA LEU A 237 19.95 7.89 -7.44
C LEU A 237 21.07 8.43 -8.35
N SER A 238 21.33 9.74 -8.33
CA SER A 238 22.43 10.35 -9.06
C SER A 238 23.80 9.85 -8.56
N ASP A 239 23.95 9.72 -7.25
CA ASP A 239 25.17 9.18 -6.60
C ASP A 239 25.40 7.71 -7.00
N LEU A 240 24.38 6.87 -6.90
CA LEU A 240 24.45 5.46 -7.33
C LEU A 240 24.74 5.30 -8.82
N ALA A 241 24.17 6.16 -9.67
CA ALA A 241 24.46 6.15 -11.11
C ALA A 241 25.91 6.58 -11.39
N HIS A 242 26.43 7.56 -10.66
CA HIS A 242 27.84 7.99 -10.79
C HIS A 242 28.83 6.88 -10.39
N HIS A 243 28.46 6.05 -9.41
CA HIS A 243 29.26 4.89 -9.00
C HIS A 243 29.02 3.64 -9.87
N GLY A 244 28.16 3.71 -10.89
CA GLY A 244 27.87 2.58 -11.77
C GLY A 244 27.02 1.48 -11.13
N VAL A 245 26.42 1.73 -9.96
CA VAL A 245 25.58 0.75 -9.24
C VAL A 245 24.20 0.65 -9.87
N VAL A 246 23.67 1.77 -10.39
CA VAL A 246 22.39 1.79 -11.10
C VAL A 246 22.54 2.49 -12.46
N GLU A 247 21.77 2.07 -13.44
CA GLU A 247 21.65 2.70 -14.75
C GLU A 247 20.18 2.90 -15.11
N ARG A 248 19.83 4.13 -15.50
CA ARG A 248 18.49 4.42 -15.98
C ARG A 248 18.40 4.17 -17.47
N GLN A 249 17.60 3.19 -17.88
CA GLN A 249 17.21 2.97 -19.26
C GLN A 249 15.80 3.54 -19.53
N LYS A 250 15.33 3.45 -20.78
CA LYS A 250 14.13 4.14 -21.24
C LYS A 250 12.87 3.88 -20.38
N GLU A 251 12.66 2.65 -19.94
CA GLU A 251 11.46 2.23 -19.21
C GLU A 251 11.78 1.41 -17.94
N MET A 252 13.08 1.25 -17.62
CA MET A 252 13.52 0.45 -16.47
C MET A 252 14.70 1.11 -15.76
N LEU A 253 14.86 0.77 -14.50
CA LEU A 253 16.03 1.05 -13.69
C LEU A 253 16.79 -0.27 -13.53
N LEU A 254 18.00 -0.33 -14.09
CA LEU A 254 18.90 -1.45 -13.90
C LEU A 254 19.70 -1.24 -12.62
N VAL A 255 19.77 -2.26 -11.78
CA VAL A 255 20.73 -2.37 -10.70
C VAL A 255 21.82 -3.31 -11.17
N MET A 256 23.00 -2.78 -11.44
CA MET A 256 24.12 -3.50 -12.05
C MET A 256 24.87 -4.36 -11.04
N ASP A 257 24.77 -4.01 -9.76
CA ASP A 257 25.46 -4.71 -8.68
C ASP A 257 24.64 -4.60 -7.39
N VAL A 258 23.85 -5.66 -7.11
CA VAL A 258 22.97 -5.75 -5.91
C VAL A 258 23.78 -5.94 -4.64
N GLU A 259 24.92 -6.65 -4.69
CA GLU A 259 25.82 -6.84 -3.54
C GLU A 259 26.46 -5.50 -3.16
N GLN A 260 27.00 -4.76 -4.13
CA GLN A 260 27.55 -3.42 -3.88
C GLN A 260 26.48 -2.46 -3.33
N LEU A 261 25.25 -2.51 -3.85
CA LEU A 261 24.13 -1.73 -3.29
C LEU A 261 23.84 -2.12 -1.84
N SER A 262 23.93 -3.40 -1.50
CA SER A 262 23.76 -3.90 -0.12
C SER A 262 24.83 -3.35 0.82
N ASP A 263 26.10 -3.38 0.41
CA ASP A 263 27.23 -2.85 1.19
C ASP A 263 27.13 -1.33 1.45
N MET A 264 26.45 -0.60 0.54
CA MET A 264 26.24 0.84 0.67
C MET A 264 25.06 1.22 1.59
N VAL A 265 24.30 0.25 2.12
CA VAL A 265 23.18 0.50 3.05
C VAL A 265 23.67 0.72 4.48
N GLU A 266 24.81 0.15 4.87
CA GLU A 266 25.40 0.21 6.21
C GLU A 266 25.86 1.62 6.66
#